data_d154f3435870ea48b3412bfe0c4c16ee
#
_entry.id   d154f3435870ea48b3412bfe0c4c16ee
#
_cell.length_a   1.000
_cell.length_b   1.000
_cell.length_c   1.000
_cell.angle_alpha   90.00
_cell.angle_beta   90.00
_cell.angle_gamma   90.00
#
_symmetry.space_group_name_H-M   'P 1'
#
loop_
_entity.id
_entity.type
_entity.pdbx_description
1 polymer ?
#
loop_
_entity_poly.entity_id
_entity_poly.type
_entity_poly.pdbx_seq_one_letter_code
_entity_poly.pdbx_strand_id
1 'polypeptide(L)'
;MKLIDTHNHLYLEDFDPEQDQLVTIAKESGIDTLLLPNVDTSTIRRMHDLCDRYPDFAYPMMGLHPTSVDEHYAKNLKETESWLGKRVYCGIGEIGIDLYWDKTYQKEQKEVFEEQLRWSIDLNLPVAIHTREAYPEVFDSLYKVGADTLTGVFHSFTGNEAELEAVSYTHLT
;
A
#
# COMPACT_ATOMS: atom_id res chain seq x y z
N MET A 1 20.90 8.99 -14.14
CA MET A 1 20.56 8.09 -13.02
C MET A 1 19.08 7.82 -13.16
N LYS A 2 18.63 6.57 -13.08
CA LYS A 2 17.20 6.23 -13.09
C LYS A 2 16.70 6.24 -11.66
N LEU A 3 15.64 6.97 -11.39
CA LEU A 3 14.98 7.04 -10.08
C LEU A 3 13.65 6.28 -10.13
N ILE A 4 13.29 5.68 -9.03
CA ILE A 4 11.98 5.04 -8.83
C ILE A 4 11.28 5.78 -7.69
N ASP A 5 10.09 6.31 -7.96
CA ASP A 5 9.19 6.76 -6.91
C ASP A 5 8.36 5.56 -6.45
N THR A 6 8.71 5.04 -5.28
CA THR A 6 8.16 3.79 -4.77
C THR A 6 6.81 3.94 -4.08
N HIS A 7 6.31 5.18 -3.91
CA HIS A 7 5.03 5.43 -3.25
C HIS A 7 4.42 6.74 -3.72
N ASN A 8 3.39 6.68 -4.54
CA ASN A 8 2.77 7.85 -5.14
C ASN A 8 1.26 7.64 -5.31
N HIS A 9 0.48 8.67 -5.05
CA HIS A 9 -0.98 8.67 -5.21
C HIS A 9 -1.46 9.66 -6.28
N LEU A 10 -0.70 9.84 -7.35
CA LEU A 10 -0.99 10.80 -8.43
C LEU A 10 -2.34 10.55 -9.13
N TYR A 11 -2.96 9.40 -8.90
CA TYR A 11 -4.29 9.05 -9.40
C TYR A 11 -5.44 9.69 -8.60
N LEU A 12 -5.19 10.36 -7.46
CA LEU A 12 -6.23 11.03 -6.66
C LEU A 12 -6.79 12.26 -7.38
N GLU A 13 -8.05 12.60 -7.07
CA GLU A 13 -8.79 13.71 -7.71
C GLU A 13 -8.10 15.06 -7.57
N ASP A 14 -7.37 15.26 -6.48
CA ASP A 14 -6.62 16.50 -6.22
C ASP A 14 -5.62 16.83 -7.35
N PHE A 15 -5.19 15.83 -8.10
CA PHE A 15 -4.22 15.98 -9.19
C PHE A 15 -4.85 16.08 -10.59
N ASP A 16 -6.17 15.90 -10.72
CA ASP A 16 -6.85 15.82 -12.03
C ASP A 16 -6.48 16.96 -13.01
N PRO A 17 -6.45 18.23 -12.60
CA PRO A 17 -6.15 19.31 -13.54
C PRO A 17 -4.70 19.28 -14.09
N GLU A 18 -3.77 18.66 -13.35
CA GLU A 18 -2.33 18.74 -13.62
C GLU A 18 -1.67 17.37 -13.80
N GLN A 19 -2.44 16.28 -13.75
CA GLN A 19 -1.93 14.91 -13.68
C GLN A 19 -0.94 14.58 -14.81
N ASP A 20 -1.28 14.89 -16.07
CA ASP A 20 -0.39 14.63 -17.21
C ASP A 20 0.85 15.52 -17.21
N GLN A 21 0.71 16.75 -16.70
CA GLN A 21 1.84 17.66 -16.53
C GLN A 21 2.79 17.14 -15.45
N LEU A 22 2.26 16.67 -14.32
CA LEU A 22 3.06 16.10 -13.22
C LEU A 22 3.81 14.82 -13.65
N VAL A 23 3.18 13.95 -14.44
CA VAL A 23 3.85 12.80 -15.06
C VAL A 23 5.00 13.25 -15.99
N THR A 24 4.78 14.29 -16.78
CA THR A 24 5.82 14.85 -17.66
C THR A 24 7.00 15.38 -16.85
N ILE A 25 6.73 16.18 -15.81
CA ILE A 25 7.74 16.72 -14.90
C ILE A 25 8.52 15.59 -14.20
N ALA A 26 7.83 14.54 -13.73
CA ALA A 26 8.46 13.39 -13.10
C ALA A 26 9.48 12.73 -14.05
N LYS A 27 9.08 12.46 -15.30
CA LYS A 27 9.97 11.89 -16.34
C LYS A 27 11.16 12.79 -16.65
N GLU A 28 10.94 14.08 -16.83
CA GLU A 28 11.99 15.07 -17.09
C GLU A 28 12.96 15.19 -15.91
N SER A 29 12.48 14.96 -14.67
CA SER A 29 13.29 14.94 -13.46
C SER A 29 14.08 13.63 -13.26
N GLY A 30 13.95 12.68 -14.20
CA GLY A 30 14.70 11.42 -14.19
C GLY A 30 14.01 10.29 -13.42
N ILE A 31 12.73 10.44 -13.07
CA ILE A 31 11.93 9.33 -12.56
C ILE A 31 11.59 8.41 -13.73
N ASP A 32 11.91 7.14 -13.60
CA ASP A 32 11.73 6.10 -14.62
C ASP A 32 10.51 5.24 -14.32
N THR A 33 10.06 5.20 -13.06
CA THR A 33 8.97 4.36 -12.59
C THR A 33 8.23 4.99 -11.43
N LEU A 34 6.89 4.91 -11.43
CA LEU A 34 6.01 5.20 -10.31
C LEU A 34 5.35 3.91 -9.80
N LEU A 35 5.40 3.65 -8.50
CA LEU A 35 4.57 2.63 -7.86
C LEU A 35 3.36 3.32 -7.21
N LEU A 36 2.16 2.83 -7.50
CA LEU A 36 0.90 3.42 -7.12
C LEU A 36 0.14 2.51 -6.14
N PRO A 37 0.37 2.64 -4.83
CA PRO A 37 -0.44 1.92 -3.84
C PRO A 37 -1.88 2.43 -3.85
N ASN A 38 -2.85 1.50 -3.76
CA ASN A 38 -4.26 1.85 -3.70
C ASN A 38 -4.67 2.33 -2.30
N VAL A 39 -5.67 3.21 -2.21
CA VAL A 39 -6.22 3.71 -0.94
C VAL A 39 -7.50 2.94 -0.59
N ASP A 40 -8.51 2.97 -1.45
CA ASP A 40 -9.81 2.36 -1.19
C ASP A 40 -10.50 1.87 -2.47
N THR A 41 -11.73 1.35 -2.34
CA THR A 41 -12.49 0.83 -3.48
C THR A 41 -12.86 1.91 -4.51
N SER A 42 -13.00 3.17 -4.10
CA SER A 42 -13.35 4.27 -4.99
C SER A 42 -12.19 4.69 -5.89
N THR A 43 -10.97 4.48 -5.43
CA THR A 43 -9.73 4.91 -6.11
C THR A 43 -9.17 3.87 -7.08
N ILE A 44 -9.61 2.60 -7.00
CA ILE A 44 -9.07 1.49 -7.82
C ILE A 44 -9.11 1.81 -9.32
N ARG A 45 -10.25 2.28 -9.83
CA ARG A 45 -10.41 2.56 -11.28
C ARG A 45 -9.50 3.71 -11.71
N ARG A 46 -9.40 4.76 -10.91
CA ARG A 46 -8.54 5.92 -11.20
C ARG A 46 -7.07 5.52 -11.26
N MET A 47 -6.62 4.69 -10.31
CA MET A 47 -5.27 4.13 -10.32
C MET A 47 -5.02 3.30 -11.59
N HIS A 48 -5.96 2.43 -11.96
CA HIS A 48 -5.85 1.63 -13.18
C HIS A 48 -5.82 2.50 -14.45
N ASP A 49 -6.68 3.51 -14.54
CA ASP A 49 -6.74 4.44 -15.69
C ASP A 49 -5.40 5.18 -15.86
N LEU A 50 -4.75 5.59 -14.76
CA LEU A 50 -3.42 6.18 -14.82
C LEU A 50 -2.37 5.17 -15.32
N CYS A 51 -2.38 3.94 -14.82
CA CYS A 51 -1.47 2.88 -15.30
C CYS A 51 -1.71 2.55 -16.78
N ASP A 52 -2.95 2.55 -17.24
CA ASP A 52 -3.27 2.26 -18.65
C ASP A 52 -2.83 3.38 -19.60
N ARG A 53 -2.83 4.62 -19.12
CA ARG A 53 -2.27 5.76 -19.88
C ARG A 53 -0.74 5.77 -19.90
N TYR A 54 -0.09 5.19 -18.89
CA TYR A 54 1.37 5.18 -18.74
C TYR A 54 1.91 3.79 -18.42
N PRO A 55 1.71 2.76 -19.29
CA PRO A 55 1.91 1.35 -18.99
C PRO A 55 3.36 0.97 -18.66
N ASP A 56 4.36 1.69 -19.19
CA ASP A 56 5.78 1.44 -18.94
C ASP A 56 6.36 2.36 -17.86
N PHE A 57 5.50 3.07 -17.13
CA PHE A 57 5.91 4.08 -16.16
C PHE A 57 5.19 3.95 -14.82
N ALA A 58 3.89 3.66 -14.82
CA ALA A 58 3.05 3.59 -13.62
C ALA A 58 2.60 2.15 -13.36
N TYR A 59 2.86 1.64 -12.16
CA TYR A 59 2.59 0.26 -11.77
C TYR A 59 1.71 0.23 -10.52
N PRO A 60 0.55 -0.47 -10.55
CA PRO A 60 -0.40 -0.49 -9.46
C PRO A 60 0.01 -1.48 -8.37
N MET A 61 -0.26 -1.14 -7.11
CA MET A 61 -0.33 -2.04 -5.99
C MET A 61 -1.77 -2.11 -5.49
N MET A 62 -2.25 -3.29 -5.09
CA MET A 62 -3.63 -3.45 -4.62
C MET A 62 -3.69 -3.53 -3.11
N GLY A 63 -4.56 -2.72 -2.50
CA GLY A 63 -4.75 -2.70 -1.05
C GLY A 63 -5.95 -1.88 -0.63
N LEU A 64 -6.35 -2.05 0.64
CA LEU A 64 -7.29 -1.23 1.38
C LEU A 64 -6.52 -0.58 2.53
N HIS A 65 -6.36 0.73 2.43
CA HIS A 65 -5.60 1.52 3.41
C HIS A 65 -6.30 1.52 4.78
N PRO A 66 -5.57 1.48 5.91
CA PRO A 66 -6.18 1.41 7.24
C PRO A 66 -7.14 2.55 7.56
N THR A 67 -6.89 3.76 7.08
CA THR A 67 -7.82 4.90 7.29
C THR A 67 -9.13 4.78 6.51
N SER A 68 -9.24 3.84 5.57
CA SER A 68 -10.46 3.53 4.82
C SER A 68 -11.24 2.34 5.41
N VAL A 69 -10.82 1.84 6.57
CA VAL A 69 -11.52 0.77 7.31
C VAL A 69 -12.62 1.40 8.17
N ASP A 70 -13.85 1.06 7.87
CA ASP A 70 -15.09 1.54 8.51
C ASP A 70 -16.05 0.37 8.80
N GLU A 71 -17.31 0.68 9.12
CA GLU A 71 -18.36 -0.32 9.33
C GLU A 71 -18.65 -1.22 8.12
N HIS A 72 -18.18 -0.82 6.93
CA HIS A 72 -18.34 -1.57 5.68
C HIS A 72 -17.09 -2.33 5.27
N TYR A 73 -16.05 -2.37 6.12
CA TYR A 73 -14.73 -2.91 5.82
C TYR A 73 -14.74 -4.29 5.16
N ALA A 74 -15.62 -5.19 5.64
CA ALA A 74 -15.70 -6.56 5.11
C ALA A 74 -16.16 -6.59 3.64
N LYS A 75 -17.08 -5.70 3.26
CA LYS A 75 -17.50 -5.52 1.87
C LYS A 75 -16.39 -4.90 1.04
N ASN A 76 -15.76 -3.85 1.56
CA ASN A 76 -14.69 -3.13 0.87
C ASN A 76 -13.48 -4.04 0.65
N LEU A 77 -13.10 -4.84 1.66
CA LEU A 77 -12.02 -5.82 1.56
C LEU A 77 -12.30 -6.87 0.48
N LYS A 78 -13.51 -7.43 0.47
CA LYS A 78 -13.91 -8.41 -0.55
C LYS A 78 -13.94 -7.82 -1.96
N GLU A 79 -14.35 -6.57 -2.10
CA GLU A 79 -14.30 -5.86 -3.38
C GLU A 79 -12.85 -5.68 -3.84
N THR A 80 -11.96 -5.21 -2.95
CA THR A 80 -10.52 -5.07 -3.21
C THR A 80 -9.90 -6.40 -3.64
N GLU A 81 -10.16 -7.49 -2.91
CA GLU A 81 -9.72 -8.85 -3.25
C GLU A 81 -10.15 -9.27 -4.66
N SER A 82 -11.38 -8.95 -5.05
CA SER A 82 -11.94 -9.32 -6.36
C SER A 82 -11.16 -8.76 -7.54
N TRP A 83 -10.30 -7.77 -7.32
CA TRP A 83 -9.46 -7.16 -8.35
C TRP A 83 -8.13 -7.88 -8.54
N LEU A 84 -7.65 -8.65 -7.55
CA LEU A 84 -6.34 -9.32 -7.60
C LEU A 84 -6.21 -10.28 -8.80
N GLY A 85 -7.29 -10.93 -9.20
CA GLY A 85 -7.30 -11.82 -10.37
C GLY A 85 -7.56 -11.14 -11.72
N LYS A 86 -7.82 -9.82 -11.74
CA LYS A 86 -8.24 -9.10 -12.95
C LYS A 86 -7.11 -8.31 -13.63
N ARG A 87 -6.01 -8.10 -12.91
CA ARG A 87 -4.87 -7.32 -13.37
C ARG A 87 -3.57 -7.81 -12.72
N VAL A 88 -2.44 -7.53 -13.34
CA VAL A 88 -1.13 -7.73 -12.72
C VAL A 88 -0.81 -6.54 -11.83
N TYR A 89 -0.41 -6.82 -10.60
CA TYR A 89 0.04 -5.84 -9.61
C TYR A 89 1.52 -6.05 -9.30
N CYS A 90 2.23 -4.97 -8.99
CA CYS A 90 3.63 -5.03 -8.59
C CYS A 90 3.81 -5.27 -7.09
N GLY A 91 2.74 -5.22 -6.30
CA GLY A 91 2.74 -5.43 -4.86
C GLY A 91 1.35 -5.37 -4.24
N ILE A 92 1.26 -5.65 -2.94
CA ILE A 92 0.09 -5.43 -2.10
C ILE A 92 0.34 -4.16 -1.27
N GLY A 93 -0.51 -3.14 -1.47
CA GLY A 93 -0.34 -1.85 -0.82
C GLY A 93 -1.35 -0.78 -1.30
N GLU A 94 -1.60 0.25 -0.50
CA GLU A 94 -1.04 0.46 0.83
C GLU A 94 -1.89 -0.28 1.86
N ILE A 95 -1.26 -1.03 2.74
CA ILE A 95 -1.93 -1.83 3.78
C ILE A 95 -1.29 -1.54 5.14
N GLY A 96 -1.97 -1.81 6.23
CA GLY A 96 -1.37 -1.59 7.55
C GLY A 96 -2.35 -1.21 8.63
N ILE A 97 -1.85 -0.45 9.63
CA ILE A 97 -2.64 -0.01 10.80
C ILE A 97 -2.31 1.46 11.10
N ASP A 98 -3.36 2.28 11.25
CA ASP A 98 -3.28 3.69 11.66
C ASP A 98 -4.12 3.92 12.92
N LEU A 99 -3.47 4.20 14.04
CA LEU A 99 -4.12 4.49 15.32
C LEU A 99 -3.98 5.96 15.73
N TYR A 100 -3.52 6.81 14.83
CA TYR A 100 -3.36 8.24 15.08
C TYR A 100 -4.70 8.99 14.95
N TRP A 101 -5.43 8.77 13.85
CA TRP A 101 -6.64 9.52 13.55
C TRP A 101 -7.86 8.99 14.30
N ASP A 102 -8.10 7.68 14.23
CA ASP A 102 -9.26 7.03 14.84
C ASP A 102 -8.90 5.61 15.27
N LYS A 103 -9.30 5.24 16.49
CA LYS A 103 -9.09 3.90 17.07
C LYS A 103 -10.37 3.06 17.08
N THR A 104 -11.47 3.60 16.56
CA THR A 104 -12.79 2.94 16.59
C THR A 104 -12.73 1.57 15.94
N TYR A 105 -12.04 1.46 14.80
CA TYR A 105 -11.94 0.24 14.01
C TYR A 105 -10.57 -0.45 14.12
N GLN A 106 -9.87 -0.29 15.25
CA GLN A 106 -8.54 -0.91 15.47
C GLN A 106 -8.55 -2.42 15.24
N LYS A 107 -9.59 -3.12 15.71
CA LYS A 107 -9.73 -4.58 15.54
C LYS A 107 -9.91 -4.95 14.06
N GLU A 108 -10.78 -4.22 13.40
CA GLU A 108 -11.10 -4.41 11.98
C GLU A 108 -9.89 -4.08 11.09
N GLN A 109 -9.13 -3.04 11.42
CA GLN A 109 -7.86 -2.73 10.75
C GLN A 109 -6.87 -3.90 10.86
N LYS A 110 -6.73 -4.53 12.04
CA LYS A 110 -5.88 -5.72 12.21
C LYS A 110 -6.37 -6.89 11.35
N GLU A 111 -7.68 -7.15 11.34
CA GLU A 111 -8.26 -8.23 10.53
C GLU A 111 -8.01 -7.99 9.03
N VAL A 112 -8.24 -6.78 8.55
CA VAL A 112 -8.00 -6.36 7.16
C VAL A 112 -6.52 -6.45 6.80
N PHE A 113 -5.64 -6.00 7.66
CA PHE A 113 -4.20 -6.06 7.44
C PHE A 113 -3.70 -7.51 7.35
N GLU A 114 -4.08 -8.36 8.31
CA GLU A 114 -3.70 -9.77 8.32
C GLU A 114 -4.18 -10.52 7.06
N GLU A 115 -5.37 -10.21 6.56
CA GLU A 115 -5.89 -10.82 5.34
C GLU A 115 -5.08 -10.38 4.10
N GLN A 116 -4.75 -9.10 4.02
CA GLN A 116 -3.94 -8.57 2.92
C GLN A 116 -2.49 -9.07 2.95
N LEU A 117 -1.94 -9.33 4.14
CA LEU A 117 -0.63 -10.03 4.26
C LEU A 117 -0.71 -11.45 3.68
N ARG A 118 -1.82 -12.18 3.89
CA ARG A 118 -2.01 -13.51 3.27
C ARG A 118 -2.07 -13.41 1.75
N TRP A 119 -2.74 -12.40 1.19
CA TRP A 119 -2.72 -12.19 -0.26
C TRP A 119 -1.30 -11.99 -0.81
N SER A 120 -0.47 -11.23 -0.09
CA SER A 120 0.94 -11.04 -0.47
C SER A 120 1.71 -12.37 -0.47
N ILE A 121 1.52 -13.20 0.56
CA ILE A 121 2.15 -14.53 0.65
C ILE A 121 1.68 -15.41 -0.50
N ASP A 122 0.37 -15.53 -0.71
CA ASP A 122 -0.23 -16.42 -1.70
C ASP A 122 0.14 -16.03 -3.14
N LEU A 123 0.28 -14.74 -3.41
CA LEU A 123 0.62 -14.19 -4.72
C LEU A 123 2.13 -13.99 -4.90
N ASN A 124 2.92 -14.18 -3.85
CA ASN A 124 4.36 -13.88 -3.82
C ASN A 124 4.66 -12.45 -4.31
N LEU A 125 3.93 -11.48 -3.77
CA LEU A 125 4.07 -10.05 -4.05
C LEU A 125 4.63 -9.30 -2.85
N PRO A 126 5.48 -8.28 -3.04
CA PRO A 126 5.96 -7.44 -1.95
C PRO A 126 4.83 -6.58 -1.35
N VAL A 127 5.03 -6.10 -0.13
CA VAL A 127 4.08 -5.24 0.58
C VAL A 127 4.59 -3.80 0.74
N ALA A 128 3.67 -2.82 0.70
CA ALA A 128 3.90 -1.48 1.20
C ALA A 128 3.04 -1.26 2.46
N ILE A 129 3.71 -1.18 3.61
CA ILE A 129 3.07 -1.13 4.93
C ILE A 129 3.02 0.30 5.44
N HIS A 130 1.81 0.77 5.70
CA HIS A 130 1.51 1.97 6.48
C HIS A 130 1.50 1.64 7.97
N THR A 131 2.23 2.40 8.76
CA THR A 131 2.22 2.26 10.23
C THR A 131 2.26 3.62 10.88
N ARG A 132 1.22 3.96 11.63
CA ARG A 132 1.17 5.21 12.38
C ARG A 132 0.61 5.00 13.78
N GLU A 133 1.45 5.21 14.81
CA GLU A 133 1.14 4.93 16.21
C GLU A 133 0.63 3.49 16.46
N ALA A 134 1.12 2.50 15.68
CA ALA A 134 0.60 1.14 15.64
C ALA A 134 1.69 0.06 15.42
N TYR A 135 2.96 0.36 15.70
CA TYR A 135 4.05 -0.61 15.50
C TYR A 135 3.84 -1.94 16.25
N PRO A 136 3.42 -1.94 17.54
CA PRO A 136 3.15 -3.19 18.24
C PRO A 136 2.09 -4.05 17.54
N GLU A 137 0.99 -3.44 17.11
CA GLU A 137 -0.12 -4.11 16.42
C GLU A 137 0.31 -4.67 15.05
N VAL A 138 1.14 -3.92 14.33
CA VAL A 138 1.68 -4.36 13.03
C VAL A 138 2.61 -5.54 13.23
N PHE A 139 3.56 -5.50 14.19
CA PHE A 139 4.44 -6.63 14.49
C PHE A 139 3.68 -7.86 14.96
N ASP A 140 2.67 -7.71 15.84
CA ASP A 140 1.79 -8.81 16.25
C ASP A 140 1.13 -9.47 15.04
N SER A 141 0.64 -8.69 14.09
CA SER A 141 -0.03 -9.20 12.89
C SER A 141 0.96 -9.91 11.95
N LEU A 142 2.14 -9.33 11.73
CA LEU A 142 3.22 -9.96 10.95
C LEU A 142 3.63 -11.31 11.55
N TYR A 143 3.84 -11.35 12.86
CA TYR A 143 4.15 -12.60 13.57
C TYR A 143 3.03 -13.64 13.46
N LYS A 144 1.78 -13.21 13.63
CA LYS A 144 0.61 -14.09 13.58
C LYS A 144 0.41 -14.75 12.21
N VAL A 145 0.69 -14.05 11.13
CA VAL A 145 0.54 -14.61 9.77
C VAL A 145 1.78 -15.37 9.30
N GLY A 146 2.86 -15.37 10.05
CA GLY A 146 4.10 -16.04 9.65
C GLY A 146 4.82 -15.31 8.52
N ALA A 147 5.06 -14.04 8.71
CA ALA A 147 5.58 -13.12 7.67
C ALA A 147 7.08 -13.30 7.35
N ASP A 148 7.69 -14.41 7.75
CA ASP A 148 9.14 -14.66 7.55
C ASP A 148 9.58 -14.67 6.07
N THR A 149 8.64 -14.82 5.15
CA THR A 149 8.89 -14.84 3.71
C THR A 149 8.48 -13.56 3.01
N LEU A 150 7.84 -12.62 3.71
CA LEU A 150 7.40 -11.36 3.14
C LEU A 150 8.58 -10.47 2.80
N THR A 151 8.47 -9.80 1.65
CA THR A 151 9.37 -8.72 1.25
C THR A 151 8.57 -7.45 1.09
N GLY A 152 9.20 -6.29 1.22
CA GLY A 152 8.50 -5.01 1.07
C GLY A 152 9.12 -3.91 1.90
N VAL A 153 8.32 -2.89 2.19
CA VAL A 153 8.77 -1.69 2.87
C VAL A 153 7.79 -1.23 3.94
N PHE A 154 8.31 -0.66 5.02
CA PHE A 154 7.54 0.22 5.90
C PHE A 154 7.58 1.62 5.28
N HIS A 155 6.46 2.05 4.72
CA HIS A 155 6.36 3.35 4.10
C HIS A 155 6.40 4.47 5.15
N SER A 156 7.17 5.54 4.87
CA SER A 156 7.23 6.74 5.70
C SER A 156 7.48 6.44 7.19
N PHE A 157 8.51 5.65 7.49
CA PHE A 157 8.83 5.22 8.85
C PHE A 157 8.94 6.40 9.83
N THR A 158 8.16 6.36 10.91
CA THR A 158 8.12 7.38 11.98
C THR A 158 8.40 6.81 13.37
N GLY A 159 8.86 5.56 13.41
CA GLY A 159 9.15 4.84 14.66
C GLY A 159 10.40 5.35 15.38
N ASN A 160 10.56 4.88 16.61
CA ASN A 160 11.75 5.10 17.42
C ASN A 160 12.87 4.07 17.10
N GLU A 161 14.00 4.16 17.82
CA GLU A 161 15.15 3.29 17.59
C GLU A 161 14.84 1.80 17.85
N ALA A 162 14.04 1.48 18.87
CA ALA A 162 13.67 0.09 19.16
C ALA A 162 12.74 -0.48 18.07
N GLU A 163 11.83 0.33 17.53
CA GLU A 163 10.95 -0.04 16.42
C GLU A 163 11.75 -0.20 15.11
N LEU A 164 12.76 0.65 14.87
CA LEU A 164 13.68 0.49 13.75
C LEU A 164 14.49 -0.80 13.86
N GLU A 165 14.99 -1.13 15.05
CA GLU A 165 15.67 -2.39 15.30
C GLU A 165 14.76 -3.57 15.01
N ALA A 166 13.50 -3.54 15.47
CA ALA A 166 12.52 -4.58 15.20
C ALA A 166 12.23 -4.76 13.70
N VAL A 167 12.07 -3.66 12.94
CA VAL A 167 11.92 -3.71 11.48
C VAL A 167 13.14 -4.36 10.82
N SER A 168 14.36 -4.06 11.30
CA SER A 168 15.61 -4.59 10.74
C SER A 168 15.75 -6.12 10.90
N TYR A 169 15.01 -6.75 11.81
CA TYR A 169 14.94 -8.21 11.95
C TYR A 169 13.90 -8.85 11.03
N THR A 170 13.09 -8.07 10.33
CA THR A 170 12.21 -8.56 9.28
C THR A 170 12.96 -8.57 7.93
N HIS A 171 12.36 -9.18 6.90
CA HIS A 171 12.83 -9.01 5.51
C HIS A 171 12.23 -7.75 4.84
N LEU A 172 11.60 -6.90 5.64
CA LEU A 172 11.03 -5.61 5.24
C LEU A 172 12.06 -4.49 5.53
N THR A 173 12.08 -3.45 4.72
CA THR A 173 12.98 -2.31 4.86
C THR A 173 12.23 -0.98 4.98
#